data_8213f780a487d611bf31515415d1852f
#
_entry.id   8213f780a487d611bf31515415d1852f
#
_cell.length_a   1.000
_cell.length_b   1.000
_cell.length_c   1.000
_cell.angle_alpha   90.00
_cell.angle_beta   90.00
_cell.angle_gamma   90.00
#
_symmetry.space_group_name_H-M   'P 1'
#
loop_
_entity.id
_entity.type
_entity.pdbx_description
1 polymer ?
#
loop_
_entity_poly.entity_id
_entity_poly.type
_entity_poly.pdbx_seq_one_letter_code
_entity_poly.pdbx_strand_id
1 'polypeptide(L)'
;MEKDFQVVGFRIGNETYGVRIASVREIVRVPDITAVPNAPGIIEGVINLRGKIVPVMDLRKRFGSAAVQPDKKNRILVVELDNKLLGLIVSSASEVLKIPPSEIESPGSVFAEGESSYVTGVGKLKGRLIILLDIARLLRQPEFKKLEEAAEPVAMAR
;
A
#
# COMPACT_ATOMS: atom_id res chain seq x y z
N MET A 1 0.92 24.52 -17.09
CA MET A 1 -0.17 23.55 -17.00
C MET A 1 0.21 22.39 -16.09
N GLU A 2 -0.62 22.14 -15.12
CA GLU A 2 -0.36 21.01 -14.22
C GLU A 2 -0.71 19.71 -14.90
N LYS A 3 0.15 18.73 -14.70
CA LYS A 3 -0.09 17.39 -15.23
C LYS A 3 -1.03 16.62 -14.33
N ASP A 4 -1.75 15.67 -14.90
CA ASP A 4 -2.58 14.76 -14.12
C ASP A 4 -1.72 14.03 -13.09
N PHE A 5 -2.31 13.81 -11.92
CA PHE A 5 -1.69 13.05 -10.86
C PHE A 5 -1.86 11.58 -11.17
N GLN A 6 -0.75 10.87 -11.39
CA GLN A 6 -0.81 9.45 -11.76
C GLN A 6 -0.59 8.57 -10.53
N VAL A 7 -1.54 7.68 -10.30
CA VAL A 7 -1.49 6.78 -9.16
C VAL A 7 -1.79 5.35 -9.59
N VAL A 8 -1.28 4.42 -8.81
CA VAL A 8 -1.70 3.03 -8.91
C VAL A 8 -2.97 2.93 -8.08
N GLY A 9 -4.07 2.57 -8.72
CA GLY A 9 -5.33 2.38 -8.04
C GLY A 9 -5.44 0.97 -7.52
N PHE A 10 -5.89 0.82 -6.28
CA PHE A 10 -6.12 -0.49 -5.70
C PHE A 10 -7.35 -0.43 -4.79
N ARG A 11 -7.89 -1.58 -4.51
CA ARG A 11 -9.09 -1.66 -3.67
C ARG A 11 -8.81 -2.40 -2.38
N ILE A 12 -9.48 -1.94 -1.35
CA ILE A 12 -9.55 -2.65 -0.06
C ILE A 12 -11.02 -2.71 0.25
N GLY A 13 -11.60 -3.90 0.16
CA GLY A 13 -13.04 -4.05 0.24
C GLY A 13 -13.72 -3.30 -0.90
N ASN A 14 -14.59 -2.39 -0.57
CA ASN A 14 -15.33 -1.61 -1.56
C ASN A 14 -14.73 -0.23 -1.82
N GLU A 15 -13.66 0.11 -1.12
CA GLU A 15 -13.05 1.43 -1.24
C GLU A 15 -11.88 1.43 -2.19
N THR A 16 -11.72 2.50 -2.95
CA THR A 16 -10.60 2.66 -3.87
C THR A 16 -9.56 3.61 -3.27
N TYR A 17 -8.32 3.17 -3.32
CA TYR A 17 -7.17 3.93 -2.84
C TYR A 17 -6.21 4.14 -3.98
N GLY A 18 -5.34 5.13 -3.84
CA GLY A 18 -4.31 5.38 -4.83
C GLY A 18 -3.01 5.76 -4.17
N VAL A 19 -1.91 5.27 -4.74
CA VAL A 19 -0.57 5.67 -4.32
C VAL A 19 0.20 6.08 -5.56
N ARG A 20 1.17 7.00 -5.39
CA ARG A 20 1.96 7.45 -6.53
C ARG A 20 2.61 6.28 -7.24
N ILE A 21 2.61 6.32 -8.56
CA ILE A 21 3.27 5.29 -9.38
C ILE A 21 4.72 5.10 -8.92
N ALA A 22 5.41 6.20 -8.65
CA ALA A 22 6.81 6.13 -8.25
C ALA A 22 7.06 5.37 -6.96
N SER A 23 6.03 5.20 -6.13
CA SER A 23 6.15 4.47 -4.86
C SER A 23 6.04 2.96 -5.04
N VAL A 24 5.53 2.49 -6.16
CA VAL A 24 5.29 1.06 -6.39
C VAL A 24 6.35 0.50 -7.33
N ARG A 25 7.08 -0.51 -6.84
CA ARG A 25 8.09 -1.17 -7.65
C ARG A 25 7.44 -2.15 -8.62
N GLU A 26 6.48 -2.91 -8.14
CA GLU A 26 5.73 -3.84 -8.98
C GLU A 26 4.48 -4.31 -8.26
N ILE A 27 3.60 -4.91 -9.01
CA ILE A 27 2.37 -5.50 -8.50
C ILE A 27 2.42 -6.98 -8.88
N VAL A 28 2.29 -7.85 -7.88
CA VAL A 28 2.38 -9.28 -8.13
C VAL A 28 1.15 -10.00 -7.57
N ARG A 29 0.88 -11.17 -8.11
CA ARG A 29 -0.11 -12.06 -7.52
C ARG A 29 0.43 -12.53 -6.18
N VAL A 30 -0.47 -12.85 -5.27
CA VAL A 30 -0.05 -13.29 -3.93
C VAL A 30 0.55 -14.69 -4.04
N PRO A 31 1.87 -14.85 -3.83
CA PRO A 31 2.48 -16.17 -3.83
C PRO A 31 2.31 -16.81 -2.46
N ASP A 32 2.92 -17.97 -2.27
CA ASP A 32 2.92 -18.58 -0.95
C ASP A 32 3.62 -17.67 0.05
N ILE A 33 2.96 -17.44 1.17
CA ILE A 33 3.49 -16.59 2.23
C ILE A 33 3.97 -17.52 3.34
N THR A 34 5.25 -17.37 3.70
CA THR A 34 5.82 -18.16 4.78
C THR A 34 5.65 -17.39 6.09
N ALA A 35 4.93 -17.96 7.02
CA ALA A 35 4.74 -17.35 8.32
C ALA A 35 6.06 -17.36 9.09
N VAL A 36 6.35 -16.25 9.77
CA VAL A 36 7.54 -16.12 10.59
C VAL A 36 7.14 -16.31 12.05
N PRO A 37 7.70 -17.33 12.74
CA PRO A 37 7.36 -17.56 14.14
C PRO A 37 7.67 -16.32 15.00
N ASN A 38 6.74 -15.99 15.88
CA ASN A 38 6.88 -14.85 16.81
C ASN A 38 6.99 -13.49 16.13
N ALA A 39 6.60 -13.39 14.86
CA ALA A 39 6.57 -12.11 14.19
C ALA A 39 5.44 -11.24 14.77
N PRO A 40 5.60 -9.91 14.75
CA PRO A 40 4.51 -9.03 15.16
C PRO A 40 3.25 -9.31 14.34
N GLY A 41 2.09 -9.12 14.96
CA GLY A 41 0.82 -9.43 14.33
C GLY A 41 0.55 -8.69 13.02
N ILE A 42 1.22 -7.56 12.80
CA ILE A 42 1.06 -6.79 11.57
C ILE A 42 1.72 -7.48 10.36
N ILE A 43 2.68 -8.35 10.62
CA ILE A 43 3.39 -9.07 9.56
C ILE A 43 2.70 -10.39 9.29
N GLU A 44 2.21 -10.58 8.06
CA GLU A 44 1.59 -11.85 7.66
C GLU A 44 2.64 -12.94 7.45
N GLY A 45 3.83 -12.54 7.05
CA GLY A 45 4.92 -13.46 6.78
C GLY A 45 5.87 -12.84 5.79
N VAL A 46 6.59 -13.68 5.08
CA VAL A 46 7.54 -13.24 4.06
C VAL A 46 7.28 -13.98 2.76
N ILE A 47 7.64 -13.36 1.66
CA ILE A 47 7.59 -14.00 0.34
C ILE A 47 9.00 -13.98 -0.26
N ASN A 48 9.21 -14.88 -1.19
CA ASN A 48 10.44 -14.92 -1.98
C ASN A 48 10.14 -14.21 -3.32
N LEU A 49 10.75 -13.06 -3.51
CA LEU A 49 10.59 -12.31 -4.74
C LEU A 49 11.92 -12.33 -5.48
N ARG A 50 12.04 -13.29 -6.39
CA ARG A 50 13.26 -13.46 -7.21
C ARG A 50 14.52 -13.54 -6.34
N GLY A 51 14.46 -14.34 -5.29
CA GLY A 51 15.58 -14.56 -4.40
C GLY A 51 15.69 -13.57 -3.24
N LYS A 52 14.85 -12.55 -3.21
CA LYS A 52 14.83 -11.59 -2.11
C LYS A 52 13.70 -11.92 -1.16
N ILE A 53 13.96 -11.83 0.12
CA ILE A 53 12.94 -12.03 1.14
C ILE A 53 12.26 -10.71 1.41
N VAL A 54 10.95 -10.67 1.18
CA VAL A 54 10.16 -9.44 1.34
C VAL A 54 9.10 -9.68 2.40
N PRO A 55 9.11 -8.90 3.49
CA PRO A 55 8.07 -9.02 4.49
C PRO A 55 6.76 -8.47 3.95
N VAL A 56 5.66 -9.09 4.35
CA VAL A 56 4.34 -8.76 3.80
C VAL A 56 3.38 -8.47 4.94
N MET A 57 2.63 -7.40 4.81
CA MET A 57 1.52 -7.10 5.69
C MET A 57 0.22 -7.04 4.89
N ASP A 58 -0.88 -7.21 5.58
CA ASP A 58 -2.20 -7.18 4.94
C ASP A 58 -2.87 -5.83 5.21
N LEU A 59 -2.90 -4.97 4.20
CA LEU A 59 -3.56 -3.67 4.34
C LEU A 59 -5.05 -3.79 4.57
N ARG A 60 -5.66 -4.88 4.13
CA ARG A 60 -7.10 -5.09 4.34
C ARG A 60 -7.41 -5.17 5.82
N LYS A 61 -6.53 -5.81 6.59
CA LYS A 61 -6.70 -5.88 8.04
C LYS A 61 -6.49 -4.52 8.69
N ARG A 62 -5.51 -3.77 8.20
CA ARG A 62 -5.19 -2.46 8.77
C ARG A 62 -6.31 -1.46 8.55
N PHE A 63 -6.98 -1.51 7.39
CA PHE A 63 -8.04 -0.57 7.07
C PHE A 63 -9.44 -1.13 7.35
N GLY A 64 -9.53 -2.08 8.26
CA GLY A 64 -10.81 -2.42 8.87
C GLY A 64 -11.65 -3.48 8.19
N SER A 65 -11.09 -4.25 7.29
CA SER A 65 -11.82 -5.36 6.70
C SER A 65 -11.85 -6.52 7.69
N ALA A 66 -13.02 -6.76 8.27
CA ALA A 66 -13.16 -7.75 9.36
C ALA A 66 -12.99 -9.20 8.89
N ALA A 67 -13.46 -9.51 7.69
CA ALA A 67 -13.37 -10.86 7.15
C ALA A 67 -12.51 -10.84 5.90
N VAL A 68 -11.25 -11.23 6.06
CA VAL A 68 -10.30 -11.25 4.96
C VAL A 68 -10.21 -12.67 4.42
N GLN A 69 -10.74 -12.88 3.22
CA GLN A 69 -10.71 -14.17 2.56
C GLN A 69 -9.73 -14.15 1.40
N PRO A 70 -9.04 -15.27 1.16
CA PRO A 70 -8.21 -15.38 -0.03
C PRO A 70 -9.08 -15.25 -1.28
N ASP A 71 -8.58 -14.55 -2.27
CA ASP A 71 -9.29 -14.33 -3.53
C ASP A 71 -8.26 -14.24 -4.65
N LYS A 72 -8.61 -14.74 -5.81
CA LYS A 72 -7.72 -14.71 -6.98
C LYS A 72 -7.37 -13.29 -7.41
N LYS A 73 -8.19 -12.32 -7.07
CA LYS A 73 -7.96 -10.92 -7.41
C LYS A 73 -6.96 -10.24 -6.49
N ASN A 74 -6.64 -10.88 -5.36
CA ASN A 74 -5.71 -10.29 -4.41
C ASN A 74 -4.35 -10.06 -5.05
N ARG A 75 -3.72 -8.98 -4.65
CA ARG A 75 -2.41 -8.61 -5.17
C ARG A 75 -1.53 -8.13 -4.04
N ILE A 76 -0.23 -8.16 -4.28
CA ILE A 76 0.72 -7.53 -3.38
C ILE A 76 1.32 -6.36 -4.12
N LEU A 77 1.24 -5.19 -3.51
CA LEU A 77 1.96 -4.02 -3.96
C LEU A 77 3.34 -4.09 -3.35
N VAL A 78 4.37 -4.23 -4.18
CA VAL A 78 5.74 -4.23 -3.70
C VAL A 78 6.23 -2.78 -3.74
N VAL A 79 6.53 -2.24 -2.58
CA VAL A 79 6.95 -0.85 -2.45
C VAL A 79 8.34 -0.79 -1.86
N GLU A 80 9.03 0.31 -2.08
CA GLU A 80 10.37 0.52 -1.55
C GLU A 80 10.35 1.69 -0.58
N LEU A 81 10.91 1.48 0.61
CA LEU A 81 11.07 2.53 1.61
C LEU A 81 12.46 2.39 2.20
N ASP A 82 13.26 3.46 2.10
CA ASP A 82 14.61 3.49 2.67
C ASP A 82 15.46 2.29 2.23
N ASN A 83 15.42 2.00 0.93
CA ASN A 83 16.18 0.90 0.30
C ASN A 83 15.73 -0.50 0.76
N LYS A 84 14.52 -0.63 1.27
CA LYS A 84 13.96 -1.90 1.67
C LYS A 84 12.69 -2.17 0.89
N LEU A 85 12.46 -3.42 0.52
CA LEU A 85 11.24 -3.81 -0.16
C LEU A 85 10.23 -4.33 0.86
N LEU A 86 9.01 -3.87 0.72
CA LEU A 86 7.90 -4.26 1.58
C LEU A 86 6.73 -4.66 0.70
N GLY A 87 5.96 -5.64 1.12
CA GLY A 87 4.78 -6.07 0.38
C GLY A 87 3.50 -5.74 1.13
N LEU A 88 2.53 -5.23 0.40
CA LEU A 88 1.23 -4.83 0.96
C LEU A 88 0.13 -5.58 0.23
N ILE A 89 -0.59 -6.44 0.95
CA ILE A 89 -1.70 -7.20 0.35
C ILE A 89 -2.92 -6.30 0.26
N VAL A 90 -3.50 -6.27 -0.94
CA VAL A 90 -4.73 -5.51 -1.20
C VAL A 90 -5.74 -6.43 -1.87
N SER A 91 -7.01 -6.01 -1.87
CA SER A 91 -8.08 -6.82 -2.46
C SER A 91 -7.92 -6.98 -3.96
N SER A 92 -7.55 -5.90 -4.64
CA SER A 92 -7.26 -5.93 -6.07
C SER A 92 -6.45 -4.70 -6.44
N ALA A 93 -5.68 -4.80 -7.52
CA ALA A 93 -4.93 -3.69 -8.06
C ALA A 93 -4.73 -3.96 -9.55
N SER A 94 -5.19 -3.09 -10.39
CA SER A 94 -5.19 -3.41 -11.80
C SER A 94 -4.92 -2.24 -12.75
N GLU A 95 -4.90 -1.02 -12.28
CA GLU A 95 -4.85 0.08 -13.23
C GLU A 95 -4.11 1.29 -12.71
N VAL A 96 -3.60 2.07 -13.65
CA VAL A 96 -3.06 3.38 -13.37
C VAL A 96 -4.18 4.38 -13.59
N LEU A 97 -4.41 5.23 -12.60
CA LEU A 97 -5.42 6.26 -12.68
C LEU A 97 -4.76 7.62 -12.86
N LYS A 98 -5.32 8.43 -13.73
CA LYS A 98 -4.86 9.80 -13.95
C LYS A 98 -5.92 10.73 -13.40
N ILE A 99 -5.57 11.49 -12.37
CA ILE A 99 -6.51 12.36 -11.68
C ILE A 99 -6.10 13.81 -11.91
N PRO A 100 -6.98 14.62 -12.53
CA PRO A 100 -6.66 16.04 -12.69
C PRO A 100 -6.48 16.70 -11.33
N PRO A 101 -5.49 17.57 -11.16
CA PRO A 101 -5.29 18.26 -9.87
C PRO A 101 -6.52 18.99 -9.38
N SER A 102 -7.34 19.52 -10.28
CA SER A 102 -8.58 20.19 -9.91
C SER A 102 -9.62 19.28 -9.26
N GLU A 103 -9.45 17.96 -9.41
CA GLU A 103 -10.36 16.97 -8.84
C GLU A 103 -9.85 16.38 -7.53
N ILE A 104 -8.78 16.95 -6.99
CA ILE A 104 -8.20 16.45 -5.73
C ILE A 104 -8.51 17.46 -4.62
N GLU A 105 -9.17 16.98 -3.57
CA GLU A 105 -9.45 17.80 -2.40
C GLU A 105 -8.47 17.46 -1.29
N SER A 106 -8.17 18.46 -0.48
CA SER A 106 -7.25 18.28 0.64
C SER A 106 -7.90 17.40 1.72
N PRO A 107 -7.11 16.61 2.45
CA PRO A 107 -7.65 15.76 3.50
C PRO A 107 -8.22 16.57 4.68
N GLY A 108 -7.72 17.77 4.88
CA GLY A 108 -8.19 18.61 5.99
C GLY A 108 -9.65 18.97 5.95
N SER A 109 -10.29 18.87 4.78
CA SER A 109 -11.71 19.12 4.65
C SER A 109 -12.56 17.87 4.93
N VAL A 110 -11.93 16.71 5.06
CA VAL A 110 -12.63 15.43 5.19
C VAL A 110 -12.31 14.72 6.50
N PHE A 111 -11.06 14.79 6.95
CA PHE A 111 -10.58 14.05 8.13
C PHE A 111 -10.13 14.98 9.24
N ALA A 112 -10.27 14.51 10.47
CA ALA A 112 -9.77 15.24 11.62
C ALA A 112 -8.24 15.29 11.57
N GLU A 113 -7.69 16.41 12.04
CA GLU A 113 -6.25 16.59 12.06
C GLU A 113 -5.58 15.53 12.92
N GLY A 114 -4.48 14.99 12.40
CA GLY A 114 -3.64 14.05 13.14
C GLY A 114 -4.03 12.60 13.02
N GLU A 115 -5.25 12.29 12.60
CA GLU A 115 -5.70 10.91 12.54
C GLU A 115 -5.31 10.19 11.23
N SER A 116 -5.05 10.95 10.18
CA SER A 116 -4.78 10.38 8.88
C SER A 116 -3.68 11.15 8.16
N SER A 117 -2.53 11.29 8.84
CA SER A 117 -1.41 12.05 8.28
C SER A 117 -0.90 11.46 6.97
N TYR A 118 -1.18 10.18 6.72
CA TYR A 118 -0.76 9.51 5.48
C TYR A 118 -1.74 9.70 4.34
N VAL A 119 -2.92 10.27 4.59
CA VAL A 119 -3.87 10.58 3.52
C VAL A 119 -3.51 11.97 2.97
N THR A 120 -3.17 12.03 1.70
CA THR A 120 -2.72 13.29 1.09
C THR A 120 -3.80 14.01 0.33
N GLY A 121 -4.92 13.34 0.09
CA GLY A 121 -6.03 13.96 -0.60
C GLY A 121 -7.10 12.95 -0.93
N VAL A 122 -8.20 13.45 -1.46
CA VAL A 122 -9.29 12.61 -1.96
C VAL A 122 -9.55 13.06 -3.40
N GLY A 123 -9.34 12.14 -4.32
CA GLY A 123 -9.57 12.41 -5.73
C GLY A 123 -10.97 12.01 -6.15
N LYS A 124 -11.50 12.71 -7.11
CA LYS A 124 -12.79 12.39 -7.74
C LYS A 124 -12.51 12.01 -9.18
N LEU A 125 -12.95 10.83 -9.57
CA LEU A 125 -12.73 10.36 -10.93
C LEU A 125 -13.93 9.54 -11.38
N LYS A 126 -14.62 10.03 -12.39
CA LYS A 126 -15.78 9.34 -12.97
C LYS A 126 -16.80 8.90 -11.91
N GLY A 127 -17.09 9.79 -10.98
CA GLY A 127 -18.08 9.51 -9.95
C GLY A 127 -17.58 8.65 -8.77
N ARG A 128 -16.31 8.27 -8.78
CA ARG A 128 -15.70 7.50 -7.70
C ARG A 128 -14.81 8.39 -6.86
N LEU A 129 -14.74 8.08 -5.58
CA LEU A 129 -13.79 8.72 -4.68
C LEU A 129 -12.57 7.82 -4.55
N ILE A 130 -11.40 8.42 -4.64
CA ILE A 130 -10.13 7.71 -4.53
C ILE A 130 -9.35 8.34 -3.40
N ILE A 131 -9.08 7.55 -2.36
CA ILE A 131 -8.33 8.04 -1.20
C ILE A 131 -6.85 7.95 -1.53
N LEU A 132 -6.18 9.09 -1.59
CA LEU A 132 -4.77 9.16 -1.96
C LEU A 132 -3.90 8.99 -0.73
N LEU A 133 -2.98 8.04 -0.79
CA LEU A 133 -2.10 7.71 0.33
C LEU A 133 -0.65 8.03 -0.02
N ASP A 134 0.08 8.46 0.99
CA ASP A 134 1.53 8.58 0.92
C ASP A 134 2.11 7.35 1.60
N ILE A 135 2.71 6.46 0.82
CA ILE A 135 3.23 5.19 1.33
C ILE A 135 4.31 5.41 2.39
N ALA A 136 5.20 6.37 2.17
CA ALA A 136 6.26 6.62 3.14
C ALA A 136 5.68 7.05 4.49
N ARG A 137 4.70 7.94 4.46
CA ARG A 137 4.05 8.38 5.71
C ARG A 137 3.28 7.26 6.37
N LEU A 138 2.60 6.44 5.57
CA LEU A 138 1.86 5.29 6.10
C LEU A 138 2.81 4.34 6.81
N LEU A 139 3.89 3.97 6.16
CA LEU A 139 4.83 2.99 6.70
C LEU A 139 5.69 3.52 7.84
N ARG A 140 5.71 4.84 8.04
CA ARG A 140 6.42 5.44 9.17
C ARG A 140 5.56 5.56 10.43
N GLN A 141 4.27 5.17 10.34
CA GLN A 141 3.45 5.10 11.54
C GLN A 141 4.05 4.04 12.48
N PRO A 142 3.99 4.25 13.82
CA PRO A 142 4.64 3.33 14.75
C PRO A 142 4.25 1.86 14.55
N GLU A 143 3.03 1.60 14.18
CA GLU A 143 2.52 0.24 13.99
C GLU A 143 3.18 -0.49 12.81
N PHE A 144 3.78 0.25 11.86
CA PHE A 144 4.44 -0.36 10.71
C PHE A 144 5.95 -0.48 10.87
N LYS A 145 6.48 0.05 11.97
CA LYS A 145 7.92 0.03 12.18
C LYS A 145 8.52 -1.37 12.19
N LYS A 146 7.78 -2.31 12.74
CA LYS A 146 8.23 -3.71 12.79
C LYS A 146 8.32 -4.33 11.38
N LEU A 147 7.47 -3.89 10.47
CA LEU A 147 7.53 -4.37 9.09
C LEU A 147 8.84 -3.92 8.45
N GLU A 148 9.18 -2.65 8.60
CA GLU A 148 10.43 -2.12 8.06
C GLU A 148 11.65 -2.81 8.65
N GLU A 149 11.64 -3.07 9.95
CA GLU A 149 12.75 -3.74 10.63
C GLU A 149 12.96 -5.16 10.10
N ALA A 150 11.91 -5.82 9.65
CA ALA A 150 12.01 -7.17 9.12
C ALA A 150 12.53 -7.22 7.69
N ALA A 151 12.58 -6.09 6.99
CA ALA A 151 12.99 -6.05 5.59
C ALA A 151 14.50 -6.01 5.43
N GLU A 152 14.99 -6.68 4.39
CA GLU A 152 16.40 -6.61 4.04
C GLU A 152 16.65 -5.39 3.16
N PRO A 153 17.81 -4.72 3.32
CA PRO A 153 18.15 -3.62 2.43
C PRO A 153 18.27 -4.10 0.98
N VAL A 154 17.70 -3.34 0.06
CA VAL A 154 17.73 -3.70 -1.36
C VAL A 154 19.17 -3.73 -1.89
N ALA A 155 20.01 -2.84 -1.37
CA ALA A 155 21.38 -2.71 -1.85
C ALA A 155 22.29 -3.85 -1.41
N MET A 156 21.88 -4.69 -0.46
CA MET A 156 22.69 -5.80 -0.01
C MET A 156 22.53 -6.98 -0.96
N ALA A 157 23.52 -7.17 -1.79
CA ALA A 157 23.56 -8.34 -2.67
C ALA A 157 24.04 -9.55 -1.87
N ARG A 158 23.43 -10.67 -2.16
CA ARG A 158 23.88 -11.94 -1.57
C ARG A 158 24.06 -12.95 -2.66
#